data_3287a048a02d9d1405b99506550f4f7f
#
_entry.id   3287a048a02d9d1405b99506550f4f7f
#
_cell.length_a   1.000
_cell.length_b   1.000
_cell.length_c   1.000
_cell.angle_alpha   90.00
_cell.angle_beta   90.00
_cell.angle_gamma   90.00
#
_symmetry.space_group_name_H-M   'P 1'
#
loop_
_entity.id
_entity.type
_entity.pdbx_description
1 polymer ?
#
loop_
_entity_poly.entity_id
_entity_poly.type
_entity_poly.pdbx_seq_one_letter_code
_entity_poly.pdbx_strand_id
1 'polypeptide(L)'
;MNRKISIFIMSLLFVLSGLYTAAEESTGTHIKGAGSSYPKSVVWFSEPGEITGIRTLLQEGKKDLAVEKARDYVARLKNLGDPQSKQLRYFALNALCAALTSRGDINEAVDTCSSAIKVNPSLWQAFNTRGTTYYVSGQNELALKDYRKALDIVKGSESLVDLIQHNIGLVEKKMLDSK
;
A
#
# COMPACT_ATOMS: atom_id res chain seq x y z
N MET A 1 -22.37 22.34 62.82
CA MET A 1 -22.09 20.88 62.69
C MET A 1 -22.85 20.41 61.40
N ASN A 2 -22.36 20.12 60.34
CA ASN A 2 -21.20 19.62 59.69
C ASN A 2 -21.26 20.01 58.19
N ARG A 3 -20.38 20.90 57.75
CA ARG A 3 -20.11 21.22 56.33
C ARG A 3 -19.08 20.22 55.82
N LYS A 4 -19.38 19.00 55.49
CA LYS A 4 -18.40 18.03 54.94
C LYS A 4 -18.93 16.95 54.02
N ILE A 5 -20.11 17.08 53.42
CA ILE A 5 -20.65 16.04 52.52
C ILE A 5 -20.95 16.62 51.11
N SER A 6 -20.32 17.70 50.66
CA SER A 6 -20.63 18.30 49.35
C SER A 6 -19.47 18.37 48.40
N ILE A 7 -18.37 17.64 48.62
CA ILE A 7 -17.17 17.71 47.74
C ILE A 7 -16.88 16.37 47.02
N PHE A 8 -17.68 15.31 47.24
CA PHE A 8 -17.37 14.00 46.66
C PHE A 8 -18.26 13.58 45.47
N ILE A 9 -19.20 14.41 45.02
CA ILE A 9 -20.09 14.08 43.90
C ILE A 9 -19.70 14.82 42.61
N MET A 10 -18.75 15.74 42.66
CA MET A 10 -18.32 16.50 41.44
C MET A 10 -17.08 15.94 40.72
N SER A 11 -16.50 14.86 41.24
CA SER A 11 -15.31 14.21 40.59
C SER A 11 -15.64 12.97 39.74
N LEU A 12 -16.91 12.57 39.64
CA LEU A 12 -17.27 11.33 38.94
C LEU A 12 -17.94 11.60 37.58
N LEU A 13 -18.13 12.84 37.18
CA LEU A 13 -18.73 13.21 35.90
C LEU A 13 -17.72 13.66 34.82
N PHE A 14 -16.42 13.64 35.15
CA PHE A 14 -15.36 14.03 34.18
C PHE A 14 -14.59 12.84 33.61
N VAL A 15 -14.93 11.61 33.94
CA VAL A 15 -14.26 10.40 33.42
C VAL A 15 -15.04 9.71 32.29
N LEU A 16 -16.26 10.15 32.00
CA LEU A 16 -17.11 9.56 30.95
C LEU A 16 -17.16 10.37 29.64
N SER A 17 -16.46 11.51 29.55
CA SER A 17 -16.36 12.28 28.30
C SER A 17 -15.02 12.06 27.55
N GLY A 18 -14.18 11.16 28.01
CA GLY A 18 -12.87 10.85 27.42
C GLY A 18 -12.82 9.59 26.56
N LEU A 19 -13.95 8.95 26.25
CA LEU A 19 -14.00 7.68 25.52
C LEU A 19 -14.66 7.78 24.12
N TYR A 20 -14.80 8.99 23.59
CA TYR A 20 -15.35 9.19 22.23
C TYR A 20 -14.50 10.15 21.42
N THR A 21 -13.21 9.89 21.29
CA THR A 21 -12.40 10.47 20.20
C THR A 21 -11.17 9.61 19.99
N ALA A 22 -11.34 8.47 19.39
CA ALA A 22 -10.29 7.80 18.64
C ALA A 22 -10.96 6.95 17.56
N ALA A 23 -11.73 7.60 16.68
CA ALA A 23 -11.71 7.19 15.30
C ALA A 23 -10.30 7.61 14.83
N GLU A 24 -9.31 6.73 14.98
CA GLU A 24 -8.07 6.88 14.26
C GLU A 24 -8.44 6.93 12.78
N GLU A 25 -8.40 8.13 12.21
CA GLU A 25 -8.21 8.29 10.79
C GLU A 25 -6.97 7.47 10.45
N SER A 26 -7.20 6.33 9.81
CA SER A 26 -6.18 5.51 9.21
C SER A 26 -5.53 6.36 8.12
N THR A 27 -4.57 7.20 8.50
CA THR A 27 -3.76 7.97 7.57
C THR A 27 -2.98 6.98 6.72
N GLY A 28 -3.42 6.80 5.49
CA GLY A 28 -2.71 6.00 4.51
C GLY A 28 -1.26 6.46 4.42
N THR A 29 -0.33 5.59 4.79
CA THR A 29 1.09 5.90 4.68
C THR A 29 1.51 5.82 3.21
N HIS A 30 1.93 6.95 2.67
CA HIS A 30 2.54 7.03 1.34
C HIS A 30 3.96 6.47 1.41
N ILE A 31 4.29 5.48 0.59
CA ILE A 31 5.69 5.17 0.31
C ILE A 31 6.18 6.30 -0.60
N LYS A 32 6.87 7.26 -0.03
CA LYS A 32 7.62 8.25 -0.82
C LYS A 32 8.86 7.56 -1.37
N GLY A 33 8.86 7.29 -2.67
CA GLY A 33 10.12 7.17 -3.38
C GLY A 33 10.86 8.50 -3.24
N ALA A 34 12.18 8.47 -3.19
CA ALA A 34 13.00 9.65 -2.97
C ALA A 34 12.70 10.73 -4.03
N GLY A 35 12.01 11.81 -3.63
CA GLY A 35 11.67 12.95 -4.48
C GLY A 35 10.30 12.85 -5.14
N SER A 36 9.76 14.02 -5.52
CA SER A 36 8.43 14.19 -6.15
C SER A 36 8.30 13.59 -7.55
N SER A 37 9.34 12.95 -8.07
CA SER A 37 9.44 12.37 -9.42
C SER A 37 9.07 10.89 -9.49
N TYR A 38 8.72 10.24 -8.37
CA TYR A 38 8.40 8.81 -8.34
C TYR A 38 6.90 8.57 -8.22
N PRO A 39 6.38 7.50 -8.86
CA PRO A 39 4.99 7.09 -8.73
C PRO A 39 4.62 6.83 -7.27
N LYS A 40 3.45 7.32 -6.87
CA LYS A 40 2.92 7.08 -5.53
C LYS A 40 2.32 5.68 -5.46
N SER A 41 2.75 4.90 -4.47
CA SER A 41 2.10 3.64 -4.10
C SER A 41 1.33 3.89 -2.82
N VAL A 42 0.03 3.59 -2.83
CA VAL A 42 -0.82 3.66 -1.63
C VAL A 42 -1.29 2.27 -1.29
N VAL A 43 -1.13 1.91 -0.05
CA VAL A 43 -1.68 0.67 0.47
C VAL A 43 -2.75 1.05 1.50
N TRP A 44 -3.97 0.62 1.23
CA TRP A 44 -5.14 0.92 2.03
C TRP A 44 -5.60 -0.31 2.82
N PHE A 45 -6.08 -0.04 4.04
CA PHE A 45 -6.84 -0.87 4.98
C PHE A 45 -6.05 -1.87 5.81
N SER A 46 -6.56 -2.13 7.00
CA SER A 46 -6.14 -3.11 8.02
C SER A 46 -5.22 -4.21 7.46
N GLU A 47 -4.02 -3.78 7.07
CA GLU A 47 -3.03 -4.68 6.52
C GLU A 47 -2.57 -5.61 7.62
N PRO A 48 -2.33 -6.87 7.29
CA PRO A 48 -1.61 -7.75 8.19
C PRO A 48 -0.32 -7.09 8.67
N GLY A 49 0.02 -7.26 9.95
CA GLY A 49 1.23 -6.66 10.54
C GLY A 49 2.51 -6.97 9.74
N GLU A 50 2.56 -8.11 9.07
CA GLU A 50 3.67 -8.49 8.17
C GLU A 50 3.82 -7.51 7.00
N ILE A 51 2.72 -7.11 6.37
CA ILE A 51 2.78 -6.17 5.22
C ILE A 51 3.19 -4.78 5.69
N THR A 52 2.65 -4.33 6.83
CA THR A 52 3.07 -3.08 7.46
C THR A 52 4.56 -3.10 7.79
N GLY A 53 5.08 -4.22 8.34
CA GLY A 53 6.50 -4.40 8.62
C GLY A 53 7.37 -4.33 7.35
N ILE A 54 6.96 -4.99 6.27
CA ILE A 54 7.66 -4.93 4.97
C ILE A 54 7.70 -3.50 4.45
N ARG A 55 6.61 -2.75 4.55
CA ARG A 55 6.54 -1.35 4.13
C ARG A 55 7.48 -0.47 4.95
N THR A 56 7.49 -0.65 6.27
CA THR A 56 8.41 0.09 7.15
C THR A 56 9.87 -0.16 6.75
N LEU A 57 10.24 -1.41 6.47
CA LEU A 57 11.59 -1.72 5.99
C LEU A 57 11.93 -1.02 4.67
N LEU A 58 10.97 -0.92 3.74
CA LEU A 58 11.17 -0.18 2.49
C LEU A 58 11.34 1.32 2.73
N GLN A 59 10.57 1.91 3.65
CA GLN A 59 10.70 3.32 4.04
C GLN A 59 12.06 3.62 4.69
N GLU A 60 12.60 2.66 5.45
CA GLU A 60 13.92 2.72 6.06
C GLU A 60 15.07 2.42 5.08
N GLY A 61 14.76 2.09 3.83
CA GLY A 61 15.77 1.72 2.82
C GLY A 61 16.34 0.31 2.98
N LYS A 62 15.82 -0.51 3.88
CA LYS A 62 16.26 -1.90 4.16
C LYS A 62 15.68 -2.88 3.12
N LYS A 63 16.03 -2.69 1.84
CA LYS A 63 15.42 -3.36 0.70
C LYS A 63 15.60 -4.88 0.71
N ASP A 64 16.80 -5.36 1.04
CA ASP A 64 17.09 -6.80 1.08
C ASP A 64 16.27 -7.50 2.16
N LEU A 65 16.19 -6.92 3.36
CA LEU A 65 15.39 -7.46 4.44
C LEU A 65 13.88 -7.40 4.10
N ALA A 66 13.43 -6.35 3.43
CA ALA A 66 12.04 -6.26 2.96
C ALA A 66 11.71 -7.39 1.98
N VAL A 67 12.59 -7.70 1.04
CA VAL A 67 12.41 -8.81 0.10
C VAL A 67 12.43 -10.16 0.82
N GLU A 68 13.35 -10.38 1.76
CA GLU A 68 13.39 -11.60 2.58
C GLU A 68 12.07 -11.82 3.31
N LYS A 69 11.61 -10.82 4.08
CA LYS A 69 10.36 -10.91 4.85
C LYS A 69 9.13 -11.10 3.96
N ALA A 70 9.09 -10.44 2.80
CA ALA A 70 8.01 -10.60 1.85
C ALA A 70 7.98 -12.01 1.24
N ARG A 71 9.13 -12.59 0.89
CA ARG A 71 9.23 -13.97 0.40
C ARG A 71 8.78 -14.99 1.44
N ASP A 72 9.23 -14.83 2.69
CA ASP A 72 8.82 -15.71 3.79
C ASP A 72 7.30 -15.65 3.99
N TYR A 73 6.71 -14.46 3.92
CA TYR A 73 5.27 -14.31 4.06
C TYR A 73 4.50 -14.98 2.91
N VAL A 74 4.92 -14.77 1.66
CA VAL A 74 4.36 -15.46 0.49
C VAL A 74 4.46 -16.97 0.63
N ALA A 75 5.61 -17.51 1.08
CA ALA A 75 5.83 -18.93 1.27
C ALA A 75 4.87 -19.54 2.30
N ARG A 76 4.65 -18.86 3.44
CA ARG A 76 3.69 -19.31 4.46
C ARG A 76 2.25 -19.41 3.94
N LEU A 77 1.86 -18.52 3.01
CA LEU A 77 0.50 -18.47 2.46
C LEU A 77 0.29 -19.39 1.25
N LYS A 78 1.35 -20.00 0.70
CA LYS A 78 1.31 -20.73 -0.59
C LYS A 78 0.30 -21.88 -0.60
N ASN A 79 0.19 -22.64 0.49
CA ASN A 79 -0.58 -23.87 0.56
C ASN A 79 -1.94 -23.69 1.26
N LEU A 80 -2.31 -22.48 1.62
CA LEU A 80 -3.59 -22.17 2.26
C LEU A 80 -4.65 -21.95 1.18
N GLY A 81 -5.77 -22.70 1.25
CA GLY A 81 -6.78 -22.75 0.18
C GLY A 81 -8.04 -21.94 0.43
N ASP A 82 -8.24 -21.43 1.64
CA ASP A 82 -9.45 -20.68 2.00
C ASP A 82 -9.48 -19.26 1.37
N PRO A 83 -10.69 -18.66 1.24
CA PRO A 83 -10.83 -17.35 0.60
C PRO A 83 -10.03 -16.23 1.27
N GLN A 84 -9.92 -16.24 2.61
CA GLN A 84 -9.17 -15.25 3.36
C GLN A 84 -7.68 -15.35 3.07
N SER A 85 -7.13 -16.55 3.05
CA SER A 85 -5.74 -16.82 2.66
C SER A 85 -5.47 -16.44 1.21
N LYS A 86 -6.44 -16.60 0.31
CA LYS A 86 -6.34 -16.12 -1.07
C LYS A 86 -6.14 -14.60 -1.12
N GLN A 87 -6.92 -13.84 -0.34
CA GLN A 87 -6.78 -12.40 -0.26
C GLN A 87 -5.44 -11.99 0.36
N LEU A 88 -5.04 -12.62 1.45
CA LEU A 88 -3.73 -12.38 2.08
C LEU A 88 -2.59 -12.67 1.11
N ARG A 89 -2.67 -13.75 0.33
CA ARG A 89 -1.68 -14.08 -0.70
C ARG A 89 -1.59 -13.02 -1.79
N TYR A 90 -2.72 -12.42 -2.21
CA TYR A 90 -2.69 -11.28 -3.13
C TYR A 90 -1.86 -10.12 -2.56
N PHE A 91 -2.12 -9.71 -1.33
CA PHE A 91 -1.41 -8.60 -0.70
C PHE A 91 0.06 -8.93 -0.42
N ALA A 92 0.37 -10.15 -0.03
CA ALA A 92 1.75 -10.61 0.16
C ALA A 92 2.56 -10.58 -1.14
N LEU A 93 1.97 -11.07 -2.25
CA LEU A 93 2.59 -11.00 -3.58
C LEU A 93 2.77 -9.55 -4.04
N ASN A 94 1.79 -8.68 -3.80
CA ASN A 94 1.92 -7.26 -4.14
C ASN A 94 3.04 -6.58 -3.31
N ALA A 95 3.14 -6.89 -2.03
CA ALA A 95 4.22 -6.38 -1.17
C ALA A 95 5.61 -6.89 -1.61
N LEU A 96 5.71 -8.17 -1.99
CA LEU A 96 6.94 -8.73 -2.54
C LEU A 96 7.32 -8.04 -3.87
N CYS A 97 6.35 -7.83 -4.76
CA CYS A 97 6.59 -7.09 -6.01
C CYS A 97 7.13 -5.69 -5.73
N ALA A 98 6.54 -4.95 -4.80
CA ALA A 98 7.01 -3.61 -4.42
C ALA A 98 8.43 -3.64 -3.84
N ALA A 99 8.76 -4.64 -3.02
CA ALA A 99 10.09 -4.82 -2.45
C ALA A 99 11.14 -5.13 -3.52
N LEU A 100 10.84 -6.04 -4.44
CA LEU A 100 11.69 -6.37 -5.60
C LEU A 100 11.89 -5.16 -6.51
N THR A 101 10.83 -4.41 -6.81
CA THR A 101 10.92 -3.16 -7.57
C THR A 101 11.88 -2.16 -6.90
N SER A 102 11.74 -1.98 -5.60
CA SER A 102 12.59 -1.07 -4.82
C SER A 102 14.05 -1.51 -4.79
N ARG A 103 14.32 -2.82 -4.83
CA ARG A 103 15.67 -3.39 -4.89
C ARG A 103 16.27 -3.32 -6.30
N GLY A 104 15.43 -3.27 -7.33
CA GLY A 104 15.85 -3.24 -8.73
C GLY A 104 15.76 -4.58 -9.47
N ASP A 105 15.15 -5.58 -8.86
CA ASP A 105 14.94 -6.92 -9.45
C ASP A 105 13.72 -6.92 -10.38
N ILE A 106 13.79 -6.15 -11.45
CA ILE A 106 12.66 -5.79 -12.30
C ILE A 106 11.92 -7.00 -12.88
N ASN A 107 12.64 -7.98 -13.42
CA ASN A 107 12.01 -9.15 -14.05
C ASN A 107 11.20 -9.97 -13.03
N GLU A 108 11.79 -10.26 -11.87
CA GLU A 108 11.10 -10.99 -10.81
C GLU A 108 9.92 -10.17 -10.23
N ALA A 109 10.06 -8.84 -10.14
CA ALA A 109 8.98 -7.96 -9.71
C ALA A 109 7.78 -8.04 -10.67
N VAL A 110 8.00 -7.97 -11.99
CA VAL A 110 6.94 -8.09 -13.01
C VAL A 110 6.21 -9.44 -12.89
N ASP A 111 6.95 -10.54 -12.74
CA ASP A 111 6.39 -11.89 -12.61
C ASP A 111 5.58 -12.01 -11.30
N THR A 112 6.10 -11.44 -10.21
CA THR A 112 5.45 -11.46 -8.91
C THR A 112 4.16 -10.63 -8.90
N CYS A 113 4.17 -9.42 -9.45
CA CYS A 113 2.96 -8.62 -9.62
C CYS A 113 1.94 -9.30 -10.54
N SER A 114 2.40 -9.95 -11.62
CA SER A 114 1.52 -10.70 -12.51
C SER A 114 0.87 -11.88 -11.80
N SER A 115 1.59 -12.51 -10.88
CA SER A 115 1.04 -13.56 -10.01
C SER A 115 -0.01 -13.00 -9.04
N ALA A 116 0.20 -11.83 -8.45
CA ALA A 116 -0.80 -11.15 -7.63
C ALA A 116 -2.08 -10.86 -8.43
N ILE A 117 -1.94 -10.31 -9.65
CA ILE A 117 -3.07 -10.03 -10.55
C ILE A 117 -3.85 -11.31 -10.89
N LYS A 118 -3.17 -12.44 -11.11
CA LYS A 118 -3.84 -13.74 -11.33
C LYS A 118 -4.62 -14.22 -10.10
N VAL A 119 -4.15 -13.92 -8.91
CA VAL A 119 -4.87 -14.26 -7.65
C VAL A 119 -6.14 -13.44 -7.53
N ASN A 120 -6.09 -12.14 -7.80
CA ASN A 120 -7.27 -11.28 -7.79
C ASN A 120 -7.15 -10.12 -8.79
N PRO A 121 -7.72 -10.26 -10.00
CA PRO A 121 -7.66 -9.23 -11.04
C PRO A 121 -8.57 -8.02 -10.79
N SER A 122 -9.45 -8.08 -9.77
CA SER A 122 -10.39 -7.00 -9.43
C SER A 122 -9.78 -5.96 -8.48
N LEU A 123 -8.56 -6.19 -7.99
CA LEU A 123 -7.87 -5.29 -7.09
C LEU A 123 -6.82 -4.47 -7.85
N TRP A 124 -6.82 -3.16 -7.64
CA TRP A 124 -6.02 -2.19 -8.38
C TRP A 124 -4.53 -2.15 -8.00
N GLN A 125 -4.19 -2.55 -6.76
CA GLN A 125 -2.84 -2.34 -6.19
C GLN A 125 -1.74 -3.00 -7.01
N ALA A 126 -1.94 -4.26 -7.43
CA ALA A 126 -0.92 -4.99 -8.17
C ALA A 126 -0.73 -4.44 -9.60
N PHE A 127 -1.77 -3.90 -10.23
CA PHE A 127 -1.62 -3.15 -11.49
C PHE A 127 -0.82 -1.87 -11.26
N ASN A 128 -1.14 -1.09 -10.22
CA ASN A 128 -0.40 0.12 -9.90
C ASN A 128 1.08 -0.19 -9.58
N THR A 129 1.36 -1.22 -8.79
CA THR A 129 2.75 -1.61 -8.45
C THR A 129 3.51 -2.10 -9.68
N ARG A 130 2.89 -2.90 -10.56
CA ARG A 130 3.53 -3.35 -11.81
C ARG A 130 3.75 -2.19 -12.79
N GLY A 131 2.80 -1.25 -12.86
CA GLY A 131 2.97 0.01 -13.58
C GLY A 131 4.20 0.79 -13.07
N THR A 132 4.39 0.86 -11.75
CA THR A 132 5.58 1.46 -11.15
C THR A 132 6.85 0.70 -11.54
N THR A 133 6.82 -0.63 -11.54
CA THR A 133 7.96 -1.47 -11.97
C THR A 133 8.33 -1.17 -13.43
N TYR A 134 7.36 -1.08 -14.32
CA TYR A 134 7.59 -0.70 -15.72
C TYR A 134 8.12 0.73 -15.87
N TYR A 135 7.57 1.68 -15.09
CA TYR A 135 8.04 3.07 -15.10
C TYR A 135 9.52 3.20 -14.72
N VAL A 136 9.94 2.56 -13.62
CA VAL A 136 11.34 2.63 -13.17
C VAL A 136 12.30 1.92 -14.11
N SER A 137 11.83 0.91 -14.85
CA SER A 137 12.60 0.21 -15.89
C SER A 137 12.56 0.88 -17.28
N GLY A 138 11.86 2.02 -17.41
CA GLY A 138 11.75 2.75 -18.66
C GLY A 138 10.73 2.20 -19.67
N GLN A 139 9.94 1.20 -19.30
CA GLN A 139 8.89 0.59 -20.13
C GLN A 139 7.59 1.39 -20.03
N ASN A 140 7.63 2.63 -20.53
CA ASN A 140 6.62 3.66 -20.27
C ASN A 140 5.22 3.28 -20.80
N GLU A 141 5.11 2.66 -21.97
CA GLU A 141 3.83 2.21 -22.55
C GLU A 141 3.16 1.13 -21.70
N LEU A 142 3.95 0.20 -21.15
CA LEU A 142 3.44 -0.84 -20.27
C LEU A 142 3.01 -0.25 -18.90
N ALA A 143 3.75 0.75 -18.42
CA ALA A 143 3.37 1.49 -17.20
C ALA A 143 2.01 2.18 -17.38
N LEU A 144 1.80 2.90 -18.49
CA LEU A 144 0.52 3.56 -18.80
C LEU A 144 -0.62 2.55 -18.88
N LYS A 145 -0.40 1.40 -19.53
CA LYS A 145 -1.41 0.35 -19.64
C LYS A 145 -1.88 -0.15 -18.29
N ASP A 146 -0.95 -0.41 -17.38
CA ASP A 146 -1.26 -0.92 -16.04
C ASP A 146 -1.90 0.15 -15.16
N TYR A 147 -1.42 1.40 -15.18
CA TYR A 147 -2.04 2.49 -14.44
C TYR A 147 -3.47 2.79 -14.93
N ARG A 148 -3.73 2.76 -16.24
CA ARG A 148 -5.08 2.92 -16.77
C ARG A 148 -5.99 1.78 -16.33
N LYS A 149 -5.47 0.54 -16.25
CA LYS A 149 -6.24 -0.58 -15.71
C LYS A 149 -6.55 -0.40 -14.22
N ALA A 150 -5.58 0.07 -13.42
CA ALA A 150 -5.80 0.41 -12.03
C ALA A 150 -6.84 1.53 -11.87
N LEU A 151 -6.76 2.58 -12.71
CA LEU A 151 -7.72 3.70 -12.73
C LEU A 151 -9.15 3.22 -13.01
N ASP A 152 -9.32 2.30 -13.96
CA ASP A 152 -10.63 1.73 -14.28
C ASP A 152 -11.26 0.99 -13.09
N ILE A 153 -10.46 0.38 -12.23
CA ILE A 153 -10.93 -0.34 -11.05
C ILE A 153 -11.39 0.61 -9.94
N VAL A 154 -10.73 1.76 -9.79
CA VAL A 154 -10.95 2.68 -8.65
C VAL A 154 -11.92 3.83 -8.94
N LYS A 155 -12.65 3.82 -10.04
CA LYS A 155 -13.53 4.92 -10.51
C LYS A 155 -14.47 5.52 -9.44
N GLY A 156 -14.75 4.80 -8.37
CA GLY A 156 -15.61 5.26 -7.27
C GLY A 156 -14.89 5.96 -6.11
N SER A 157 -13.56 6.11 -6.17
CA SER A 157 -12.75 6.69 -5.09
C SER A 157 -11.91 7.85 -5.59
N GLU A 158 -12.30 9.09 -5.29
CA GLU A 158 -11.62 10.30 -5.74
C GLU A 158 -10.12 10.30 -5.38
N SER A 159 -9.78 10.00 -4.13
CA SER A 159 -8.39 9.98 -3.66
C SER A 159 -7.51 8.94 -4.37
N LEU A 160 -8.08 7.78 -4.75
CA LEU A 160 -7.35 6.76 -5.51
C LEU A 160 -7.24 7.15 -6.99
N VAL A 161 -8.27 7.78 -7.55
CA VAL A 161 -8.24 8.33 -8.90
C VAL A 161 -7.12 9.36 -9.01
N ASP A 162 -7.03 10.33 -8.11
CA ASP A 162 -6.00 11.36 -8.11
C ASP A 162 -4.60 10.78 -8.01
N LEU A 163 -4.43 9.77 -7.16
CA LEU A 163 -3.16 9.06 -7.01
C LEU A 163 -2.71 8.42 -8.32
N ILE A 164 -3.61 7.67 -8.97
CA ILE A 164 -3.25 6.94 -10.19
C ILE A 164 -3.08 7.91 -11.37
N GLN A 165 -3.88 8.96 -11.45
CA GLN A 165 -3.70 10.03 -12.43
C GLN A 165 -2.35 10.74 -12.27
N HIS A 166 -1.91 10.98 -11.02
CA HIS A 166 -0.57 11.50 -10.78
C HIS A 166 0.51 10.56 -11.36
N ASN A 167 0.38 9.24 -11.17
CA ASN A 167 1.34 8.28 -11.71
C ASN A 167 1.32 8.27 -13.25
N ILE A 168 0.15 8.36 -13.88
CA ILE A 168 0.00 8.49 -15.33
C ILE A 168 0.72 9.76 -15.83
N GLY A 169 0.49 10.90 -15.19
CA GLY A 169 1.12 12.17 -15.54
C GLY A 169 2.65 12.13 -15.46
N LEU A 170 3.22 11.40 -14.50
CA LEU A 170 4.68 11.20 -14.43
C LEU A 170 5.21 10.45 -15.65
N VAL A 171 4.51 9.40 -16.09
CA VAL A 171 4.91 8.63 -17.28
C VAL A 171 4.81 9.48 -18.54
N GLU A 172 3.69 10.18 -18.72
CA GLU A 172 3.45 11.03 -19.89
C GLU A 172 4.50 12.14 -20.00
N LYS A 173 4.81 12.79 -18.86
CA LYS A 173 5.90 13.78 -18.81
C LYS A 173 7.23 13.18 -19.24
N LYS A 174 7.61 12.03 -18.67
CA LYS A 174 8.88 11.34 -19.02
C LYS A 174 8.95 11.00 -20.51
N MET A 175 7.83 10.60 -21.12
CA MET A 175 7.76 10.31 -22.56
C MET A 175 7.88 11.57 -23.44
N LEU A 176 7.43 12.72 -22.93
CA LEU A 176 7.60 14.01 -23.64
C LEU A 176 9.05 14.49 -23.58
N ASP A 177 9.68 14.38 -22.39
CA ASP A 177 11.05 14.83 -22.15
C ASP A 177 12.10 13.98 -22.89
N SER A 178 11.70 12.79 -23.39
CA SER A 178 12.57 11.87 -24.15
C SER A 178 12.51 12.00 -25.67
N LYS A 179 11.70 12.93 -26.19
CA LYS A 179 11.57 13.26 -27.64
C LYS A 179 12.42 14.45 -28.01
#